data_cba4d7b8aac8a662c64de62a9c1758c1
#
_entry.id   cba4d7b8aac8a662c64de62a9c1758c1
#
_cell.length_a   1.000
_cell.length_b   1.000
_cell.length_c   1.000
_cell.angle_alpha   90.00
_cell.angle_beta   90.00
_cell.angle_gamma   90.00
#
_symmetry.space_group_name_H-M   'P 1'
#
loop_
_entity.id
_entity.type
_entity.pdbx_description
1 polymer ?
#
loop_
_entity_poly.entity_id
_entity_poly.type
_entity_poly.pdbx_seq_one_letter_code
_entity_poly.pdbx_strand_id
1 'polypeptide(L)'
;MFIIKYYYWEGNKIFSPLVHFRKRNINFLNNQNIKLAKFAGFCYGVKRAVETAKKLKQENPNKNIYILGELIHNTDVINELESLGIKTIYEVPEHGEGICIVRSHGEAPEVFEKIRNAGFELVDLTCPDVKKVQQKAIELAKNDYFVVIVGKSNHPEVMAIKANADLYSDKVAVATTIEELEPFAERIKAHKKVGVVVQTTQMVSSLNLVVNYLNTIAKEVLIHNTICQSTAMRQKEAKELAQESELMVVVDSKKSANTTHLAEILKNCTKTIHIENDSELDENILKNITNIGITAGASTPQVIIDKVINKIKGGI
;
A
#
# COMPACT_ATOMS: atom_id res chain seq x y z
N MET A 1 -30.18 20.73 -31.60
CA MET A 1 -29.32 21.56 -32.50
C MET A 1 -29.36 22.97 -31.94
N PHE A 2 -28.38 23.37 -31.15
CA PHE A 2 -28.28 24.73 -30.63
C PHE A 2 -27.39 25.57 -31.56
N ILE A 3 -27.94 26.63 -32.08
CA ILE A 3 -27.22 27.61 -32.91
C ILE A 3 -26.83 28.78 -32.01
N ILE A 4 -25.55 28.92 -31.71
CA ILE A 4 -25.02 30.10 -31.00
C ILE A 4 -24.58 31.11 -32.08
N LYS A 5 -25.24 32.25 -32.14
CA LYS A 5 -24.87 33.37 -33.01
C LYS A 5 -23.97 34.31 -32.23
N TYR A 6 -22.73 34.50 -32.70
CA TYR A 6 -21.86 35.59 -32.28
C TYR A 6 -21.97 36.73 -33.25
N TYR A 7 -22.23 37.95 -32.78
CA TYR A 7 -22.22 39.17 -33.55
C TYR A 7 -20.93 39.94 -33.27
N TYR A 8 -20.15 40.15 -34.29
CA TYR A 8 -19.03 41.12 -34.25
C TYR A 8 -19.51 42.44 -34.85
N TRP A 9 -19.17 43.55 -34.21
CA TRP A 9 -19.50 44.90 -34.65
C TRP A 9 -18.26 45.57 -35.21
N GLU A 10 -18.20 45.76 -36.50
CA GLU A 10 -17.24 46.66 -37.20
C GLU A 10 -18.01 47.40 -38.27
N GLY A 11 -18.24 48.70 -38.02
CA GLY A 11 -18.69 49.71 -39.02
C GLY A 11 -19.91 49.31 -39.85
N ASN A 12 -21.11 49.54 -39.36
CA ASN A 12 -22.40 49.50 -40.08
C ASN A 12 -22.76 48.33 -41.01
N LYS A 13 -22.12 47.17 -40.87
CA LYS A 13 -22.54 45.91 -41.53
C LYS A 13 -22.47 44.73 -40.60
N ILE A 14 -23.56 43.94 -40.57
CA ILE A 14 -23.67 42.69 -39.78
C ILE A 14 -23.24 41.54 -40.68
N PHE A 15 -22.11 40.85 -40.32
CA PHE A 15 -21.72 39.60 -40.94
C PHE A 15 -21.95 38.43 -39.99
N SER A 16 -22.63 37.38 -40.48
CA SER A 16 -22.84 36.13 -39.76
C SER A 16 -22.01 35.02 -40.44
N PRO A 17 -20.87 34.59 -39.90
CA PRO A 17 -20.21 33.41 -40.42
C PRO A 17 -20.86 32.15 -39.79
N LEU A 18 -21.41 31.30 -40.64
CA LEU A 18 -21.80 29.95 -40.26
C LEU A 18 -20.53 29.10 -40.01
N VAL A 19 -20.13 28.95 -38.75
CA VAL A 19 -19.08 28.02 -38.40
C VAL A 19 -19.73 26.66 -38.12
N HIS A 20 -19.50 25.73 -39.03
CA HIS A 20 -19.87 24.32 -38.82
C HIS A 20 -18.87 23.69 -37.82
N PHE A 21 -19.24 23.63 -36.55
CA PHE A 21 -18.57 22.74 -35.61
C PHE A 21 -18.97 21.30 -35.90
N ARG A 22 -18.01 20.50 -36.39
CA ARG A 22 -18.14 19.04 -36.37
C ARG A 22 -18.32 18.62 -34.91
N LYS A 23 -19.46 18.02 -34.58
CA LYS A 23 -19.69 17.31 -33.32
C LYS A 23 -18.58 16.27 -33.11
N ARG A 24 -17.57 16.57 -32.30
CA ARG A 24 -16.86 15.52 -31.58
C ARG A 24 -17.84 15.00 -30.53
N ASN A 25 -18.01 13.69 -30.53
CA ASN A 25 -18.85 12.96 -29.55
C ASN A 25 -18.29 13.18 -28.12
N ILE A 26 -18.73 14.24 -27.45
CA ILE A 26 -18.37 14.55 -26.04
C ILE A 26 -19.51 14.11 -25.10
N ASN A 27 -20.51 13.41 -25.57
CA ASN A 27 -21.74 13.13 -24.81
C ASN A 27 -21.81 11.74 -24.18
N PHE A 28 -20.69 11.08 -23.79
CA PHE A 28 -20.77 9.76 -23.14
C PHE A 28 -20.31 9.70 -21.68
N LEU A 29 -19.82 10.79 -21.08
CA LEU A 29 -19.26 10.77 -19.74
C LEU A 29 -20.16 11.37 -18.63
N ASN A 30 -21.30 11.99 -18.97
CA ASN A 30 -22.08 12.76 -18.00
C ASN A 30 -23.11 11.95 -17.17
N ASN A 31 -23.14 10.62 -17.23
CA ASN A 31 -24.11 9.81 -16.48
C ASN A 31 -23.46 8.71 -15.60
N GLN A 32 -22.17 8.82 -15.33
CA GLN A 32 -21.49 7.83 -14.52
C GLN A 32 -21.65 8.15 -13.03
N ASN A 33 -22.15 7.16 -12.28
CA ASN A 33 -22.22 7.22 -10.83
C ASN A 33 -20.88 6.74 -10.25
N ILE A 34 -20.08 7.68 -9.75
CA ILE A 34 -18.75 7.40 -9.21
C ILE A 34 -18.82 7.40 -7.69
N LYS A 35 -18.44 6.27 -7.06
CA LYS A 35 -18.35 6.14 -5.61
C LYS A 35 -16.91 5.90 -5.19
N LEU A 36 -16.39 6.74 -4.30
CA LEU A 36 -15.08 6.57 -3.67
C LEU A 36 -15.24 5.83 -2.34
N ALA A 37 -14.45 4.78 -2.12
CA ALA A 37 -14.37 4.10 -0.84
C ALA A 37 -13.84 5.05 0.26
N LYS A 38 -14.42 5.01 1.47
CA LYS A 38 -14.04 5.89 2.60
C LYS A 38 -12.62 5.65 3.07
N PHE A 39 -12.16 4.39 3.00
CA PHE A 39 -10.81 4.00 3.39
C PHE A 39 -9.81 4.04 2.23
N ALA A 40 -10.12 4.68 1.10
CA ALA A 40 -9.17 4.93 0.02
C ALA A 40 -8.07 5.90 0.46
N GLY A 41 -6.81 5.63 0.03
CA GLY A 41 -5.67 6.51 0.29
C GLY A 41 -4.94 6.23 1.61
N PHE A 42 -4.12 7.17 2.05
CA PHE A 42 -3.22 7.00 3.18
C PHE A 42 -3.88 6.41 4.43
N CYS A 43 -3.33 5.29 4.91
CA CYS A 43 -3.65 4.84 6.26
C CYS A 43 -2.94 5.73 7.31
N TYR A 44 -3.34 5.61 8.58
CA TYR A 44 -2.75 6.41 9.65
C TYR A 44 -1.23 6.21 9.79
N GLY A 45 -0.75 5.00 9.59
CA GLY A 45 0.68 4.67 9.70
C GLY A 45 1.51 5.33 8.60
N VAL A 46 1.02 5.27 7.36
CA VAL A 46 1.65 5.94 6.20
C VAL A 46 1.59 7.46 6.36
N LYS A 47 0.41 8.01 6.70
CA LYS A 47 0.24 9.45 6.92
C LYS A 47 1.24 9.96 7.96
N ARG A 48 1.31 9.29 9.11
CA ARG A 48 2.27 9.63 10.18
C ARG A 48 3.71 9.62 9.67
N ALA A 49 4.11 8.58 8.92
CA ALA A 49 5.49 8.46 8.44
C ALA A 49 5.86 9.60 7.47
N VAL A 50 4.99 9.89 6.50
CA VAL A 50 5.22 10.96 5.50
C VAL A 50 5.23 12.34 6.16
N GLU A 51 4.24 12.64 7.01
CA GLU A 51 4.15 13.93 7.71
C GLU A 51 5.35 14.14 8.65
N THR A 52 5.79 13.09 9.36
CA THR A 52 6.95 13.18 10.24
C THR A 52 8.23 13.42 9.45
N ALA A 53 8.44 12.73 8.34
CA ALA A 53 9.61 12.96 7.48
C ALA A 53 9.67 14.40 6.96
N LYS A 54 8.53 14.94 6.48
CA LYS A 54 8.43 16.34 6.03
C LYS A 54 8.71 17.33 7.17
N LYS A 55 8.13 17.10 8.35
CA LYS A 55 8.33 17.91 9.54
C LYS A 55 9.80 17.92 9.99
N LEU A 56 10.46 16.76 10.01
CA LEU A 56 11.88 16.67 10.34
C LEU A 56 12.74 17.53 9.41
N LYS A 57 12.43 17.59 8.13
CA LYS A 57 13.16 18.44 7.18
C LYS A 57 12.91 19.94 7.42
N GLN A 58 11.67 20.31 7.74
CA GLN A 58 11.32 21.69 8.09
C GLN A 58 12.03 22.17 9.37
N GLU A 59 12.10 21.31 10.39
CA GLU A 59 12.75 21.60 11.68
C GLU A 59 14.29 21.55 11.58
N ASN A 60 14.84 20.83 10.60
CA ASN A 60 16.28 20.65 10.39
C ASN A 60 16.69 21.00 8.95
N PRO A 61 16.49 22.25 8.46
CA PRO A 61 16.68 22.60 7.06
C PRO A 61 18.12 22.37 6.55
N ASN A 62 19.10 22.51 7.44
CA ASN A 62 20.53 22.37 7.12
C ASN A 62 21.10 20.97 7.35
N LYS A 63 20.35 20.06 8.01
CA LYS A 63 20.80 18.68 8.19
C LYS A 63 20.54 17.85 6.94
N ASN A 64 21.46 16.93 6.65
CA ASN A 64 21.19 15.84 5.72
C ASN A 64 20.17 14.89 6.33
N ILE A 65 19.14 14.53 5.57
CA ILE A 65 18.13 13.55 6.01
C ILE A 65 18.06 12.45 4.98
N TYR A 66 18.19 11.22 5.47
CA TYR A 66 18.16 10.01 4.67
C TYR A 66 17.03 9.09 5.12
N ILE A 67 16.44 8.35 4.20
CA ILE A 67 15.48 7.28 4.50
C ILE A 67 16.10 5.98 4.02
N LEU A 68 16.21 4.99 4.89
CA LEU A 68 16.72 3.67 4.54
C LEU A 68 15.61 2.86 3.86
N GLY A 69 15.77 2.65 2.54
CA GLY A 69 14.77 2.11 1.65
C GLY A 69 13.60 3.09 1.37
N GLU A 70 12.67 2.68 0.55
CA GLU A 70 11.48 3.47 0.24
C GLU A 70 10.62 3.66 1.51
N LEU A 71 10.33 4.91 1.92
CA LEU A 71 9.49 5.21 3.09
C LEU A 71 8.16 4.48 3.02
N ILE A 72 7.58 4.49 1.83
CA ILE A 72 6.38 3.78 1.40
C ILE A 72 6.53 3.40 -0.08
N HIS A 73 5.77 2.42 -0.54
CA HIS A 73 5.81 2.00 -1.95
C HIS A 73 4.95 2.92 -2.83
N ASN A 74 5.38 4.16 -3.03
CA ASN A 74 4.74 5.12 -3.93
C ASN A 74 5.77 6.10 -4.50
N THR A 75 5.99 6.03 -5.81
CA THR A 75 7.02 6.81 -6.52
C THR A 75 6.79 8.31 -6.42
N ASP A 76 5.53 8.78 -6.49
CA ASP A 76 5.24 10.22 -6.41
C ASP A 76 5.60 10.79 -5.04
N VAL A 77 5.35 10.03 -3.97
CA VAL A 77 5.73 10.43 -2.61
C VAL A 77 7.24 10.41 -2.42
N ILE A 78 7.94 9.42 -2.98
CA ILE A 78 9.40 9.38 -2.95
C ILE A 78 9.98 10.60 -3.65
N ASN A 79 9.52 10.90 -4.86
CA ASN A 79 9.96 12.07 -5.63
C ASN A 79 9.66 13.39 -4.89
N GLU A 80 8.50 13.49 -4.23
CA GLU A 80 8.17 14.66 -3.40
C GLU A 80 9.17 14.82 -2.25
N LEU A 81 9.47 13.75 -1.51
CA LEU A 81 10.43 13.79 -0.40
C LEU A 81 11.85 14.13 -0.90
N GLU A 82 12.26 13.59 -2.04
CA GLU A 82 13.56 13.92 -2.65
C GLU A 82 13.62 15.38 -3.09
N SER A 83 12.54 15.94 -3.64
CA SER A 83 12.45 17.37 -3.98
C SER A 83 12.59 18.29 -2.76
N LEU A 84 12.23 17.82 -1.57
CA LEU A 84 12.42 18.50 -0.30
C LEU A 84 13.84 18.31 0.27
N GLY A 85 14.72 17.56 -0.41
CA GLY A 85 16.07 17.27 0.03
C GLY A 85 16.18 16.15 1.06
N ILE A 86 15.21 15.24 1.12
CA ILE A 86 15.26 13.99 1.88
C ILE A 86 15.67 12.87 0.91
N LYS A 87 16.81 12.24 1.12
CA LYS A 87 17.39 11.26 0.18
C LYS A 87 17.05 9.84 0.55
N THR A 88 16.64 9.03 -0.41
CA THR A 88 16.51 7.58 -0.23
C THR A 88 17.88 6.92 -0.37
N ILE A 89 18.26 6.08 0.59
CA ILE A 89 19.46 5.23 0.54
C ILE A 89 19.05 3.78 0.75
N TYR A 90 19.78 2.84 0.15
CA TYR A 90 19.46 1.41 0.26
C TYR A 90 20.43 0.64 1.14
N GLU A 91 21.53 1.28 1.53
CA GLU A 91 22.53 0.74 2.44
C GLU A 91 22.95 1.81 3.44
N VAL A 92 23.22 1.40 4.67
CA VAL A 92 23.80 2.30 5.69
C VAL A 92 25.29 2.43 5.41
N PRO A 93 25.81 3.63 5.12
CA PRO A 93 27.24 3.84 4.90
C PRO A 93 28.03 3.59 6.20
N GLU A 94 29.34 3.32 6.08
CA GLU A 94 30.21 3.08 7.24
C GLU A 94 30.30 4.31 8.18
N HIS A 95 30.31 5.49 7.58
CA HIS A 95 30.32 6.77 8.29
C HIS A 95 29.29 7.71 7.68
N GLY A 96 28.61 8.46 8.53
CA GLY A 96 27.60 9.42 8.09
C GLY A 96 27.30 10.45 9.15
N GLU A 97 26.64 11.52 8.73
CA GLU A 97 26.12 12.58 9.60
C GLU A 97 24.71 12.97 9.19
N GLY A 98 23.97 13.54 10.13
CA GLY A 98 22.58 13.93 9.92
C GLY A 98 21.60 12.90 10.46
N ILE A 99 20.41 12.84 9.88
CA ILE A 99 19.29 12.01 10.35
C ILE A 99 19.12 10.84 9.39
N CYS A 100 19.04 9.61 9.92
CA CYS A 100 18.65 8.42 9.17
C CYS A 100 17.30 7.91 9.68
N ILE A 101 16.31 7.90 8.78
CA ILE A 101 14.94 7.46 9.05
C ILE A 101 14.81 5.99 8.68
N VAL A 102 14.34 5.19 9.62
CA VAL A 102 13.86 3.82 9.35
C VAL A 102 12.39 3.90 8.88
N ARG A 103 12.13 3.29 7.75
CA ARG A 103 10.83 3.30 7.05
C ARG A 103 9.69 2.62 7.82
N SER A 104 8.45 2.80 7.33
CA SER A 104 7.24 2.27 7.97
C SER A 104 7.17 0.75 8.11
N HIS A 105 7.91 0.00 7.29
CA HIS A 105 7.98 -1.46 7.31
C HIS A 105 8.85 -2.02 8.47
N GLY A 106 9.64 -1.15 9.11
CA GLY A 106 10.65 -1.56 10.08
C GLY A 106 11.89 -2.14 9.42
N GLU A 107 12.87 -2.45 10.25
CA GLU A 107 14.13 -3.07 9.86
C GLU A 107 14.56 -4.14 10.90
N ALA A 108 15.57 -4.91 10.55
CA ALA A 108 16.20 -5.86 11.45
C ALA A 108 16.93 -5.13 12.60
N PRO A 109 16.99 -5.69 13.81
CA PRO A 109 17.62 -5.05 14.97
C PRO A 109 19.07 -4.60 14.73
N GLU A 110 19.86 -5.40 14.02
CA GLU A 110 21.24 -5.07 13.69
C GLU A 110 21.36 -3.83 12.78
N VAL A 111 20.34 -3.51 11.99
CA VAL A 111 20.33 -2.31 11.14
C VAL A 111 20.23 -1.04 11.98
N PHE A 112 19.45 -1.07 13.06
CA PHE A 112 19.35 0.05 14.01
C PHE A 112 20.71 0.34 14.64
N GLU A 113 21.45 -0.69 15.06
CA GLU A 113 22.79 -0.54 15.61
C GLU A 113 23.78 -0.04 14.55
N LYS A 114 23.69 -0.55 13.31
CA LYS A 114 24.53 -0.08 12.20
C LYS A 114 24.32 1.41 11.92
N ILE A 115 23.08 1.91 11.96
CA ILE A 115 22.77 3.34 11.77
C ILE A 115 23.43 4.18 12.88
N ARG A 116 23.29 3.75 14.14
CA ARG A 116 23.91 4.48 15.28
C ARG A 116 25.43 4.48 15.24
N ASN A 117 26.03 3.31 14.95
CA ASN A 117 27.48 3.16 14.88
C ASN A 117 28.08 3.96 13.71
N ALA A 118 27.33 4.16 12.64
CA ALA A 118 27.73 5.02 11.52
C ALA A 118 27.73 6.52 11.85
N GLY A 119 27.12 6.93 12.99
CA GLY A 119 27.10 8.32 13.44
C GLY A 119 25.84 9.09 13.11
N PHE A 120 24.79 8.43 12.60
CA PHE A 120 23.51 9.09 12.33
C PHE A 120 22.64 9.25 13.57
N GLU A 121 21.89 10.35 13.62
CA GLU A 121 20.70 10.46 14.46
C GLU A 121 19.61 9.56 13.92
N LEU A 122 19.22 8.54 14.68
CA LEU A 122 18.22 7.55 14.27
C LEU A 122 16.80 8.03 14.55
N VAL A 123 15.95 8.01 13.51
CA VAL A 123 14.51 8.23 13.66
C VAL A 123 13.75 7.01 13.17
N ASP A 124 13.06 6.32 14.07
CA ASP A 124 12.30 5.11 13.77
C ASP A 124 10.84 5.45 13.44
N LEU A 125 10.48 5.38 12.16
CA LEU A 125 9.12 5.57 11.67
C LEU A 125 8.37 4.26 11.42
N THR A 126 8.87 3.13 11.92
CA THR A 126 8.15 1.85 11.88
C THR A 126 6.69 2.04 12.31
N CYS A 127 5.76 1.51 11.52
CA CYS A 127 4.34 1.58 11.83
C CYS A 127 4.06 0.91 13.19
N PRO A 128 3.23 1.51 14.06
CA PRO A 128 2.88 0.90 15.35
C PRO A 128 2.28 -0.50 15.22
N ASP A 129 1.50 -0.78 14.16
CA ASP A 129 0.96 -2.12 13.94
C ASP A 129 2.05 -3.11 13.53
N VAL A 130 3.05 -2.71 12.75
CA VAL A 130 4.23 -3.54 12.46
C VAL A 130 5.03 -3.82 13.72
N LYS A 131 5.25 -2.82 14.59
CA LYS A 131 5.90 -3.03 15.90
C LYS A 131 5.16 -4.06 16.77
N LYS A 132 3.83 -4.05 16.74
CA LYS A 132 3.02 -5.06 17.46
C LYS A 132 3.27 -6.47 16.93
N VAL A 133 3.36 -6.64 15.59
CA VAL A 133 3.68 -7.96 15.01
C VAL A 133 5.06 -8.43 15.42
N GLN A 134 6.08 -7.56 15.31
CA GLN A 134 7.45 -7.86 15.77
C GLN A 134 7.46 -8.31 17.23
N GLN A 135 6.77 -7.56 18.10
CA GLN A 135 6.68 -7.88 19.52
C GLN A 135 6.00 -9.25 19.76
N LYS A 136 4.93 -9.56 19.03
CA LYS A 136 4.26 -10.88 19.14
C LYS A 136 5.14 -12.02 18.65
N ALA A 137 5.90 -11.82 17.57
CA ALA A 137 6.85 -12.82 17.09
C ALA A 137 7.97 -13.06 18.10
N ILE A 138 8.50 -12.00 18.75
CA ILE A 138 9.48 -12.10 19.85
C ILE A 138 8.89 -12.85 21.04
N GLU A 139 7.67 -12.51 21.47
CA GLU A 139 6.98 -13.19 22.59
C GLU A 139 6.83 -14.68 22.33
N LEU A 140 6.42 -15.09 21.13
CA LEU A 140 6.29 -16.47 20.73
C LEU A 140 7.64 -17.19 20.75
N ALA A 141 8.68 -16.60 20.16
CA ALA A 141 10.02 -17.16 20.12
C ALA A 141 10.59 -17.37 21.54
N LYS A 142 10.43 -16.39 22.44
CA LYS A 142 10.85 -16.48 23.86
C LYS A 142 10.11 -17.53 24.67
N ASN A 143 8.85 -17.81 24.29
CA ASN A 143 8.02 -18.82 24.97
C ASN A 143 8.10 -20.21 24.30
N ASP A 144 9.17 -20.44 23.55
CA ASP A 144 9.48 -21.70 22.88
C ASP A 144 8.38 -22.19 21.92
N TYR A 145 7.73 -21.30 21.20
CA TYR A 145 6.89 -21.66 20.05
C TYR A 145 7.73 -21.77 18.78
N PHE A 146 7.37 -22.71 17.90
CA PHE A 146 7.80 -22.65 16.52
C PHE A 146 7.04 -21.50 15.83
N VAL A 147 7.71 -20.41 15.50
CA VAL A 147 7.07 -19.21 14.96
C VAL A 147 6.80 -19.36 13.48
N VAL A 148 5.56 -19.23 13.07
CA VAL A 148 5.15 -19.18 11.66
C VAL A 148 4.66 -17.77 11.34
N ILE A 149 5.36 -17.11 10.40
CA ILE A 149 5.02 -15.78 9.92
C ILE A 149 4.25 -15.94 8.59
N VAL A 150 2.96 -15.63 8.60
CA VAL A 150 2.14 -15.67 7.38
C VAL A 150 2.38 -14.38 6.58
N GLY A 151 3.20 -14.47 5.53
CA GLY A 151 3.60 -13.31 4.74
C GLY A 151 4.58 -13.65 3.62
N LYS A 152 4.83 -12.68 2.74
CA LYS A 152 5.79 -12.84 1.64
C LYS A 152 7.23 -12.73 2.15
N SER A 153 8.05 -13.78 1.96
CA SER A 153 9.40 -13.88 2.53
C SER A 153 10.35 -12.75 2.13
N ASN A 154 10.19 -12.20 0.93
CA ASN A 154 10.99 -11.09 0.41
C ASN A 154 10.41 -9.69 0.74
N HIS A 155 9.32 -9.62 1.51
CA HIS A 155 8.75 -8.33 1.88
C HIS A 155 9.50 -7.72 3.07
N PRO A 156 9.86 -6.42 3.05
CA PRO A 156 10.63 -5.76 4.11
C PRO A 156 10.05 -5.94 5.51
N GLU A 157 8.72 -5.83 5.68
CA GLU A 157 8.03 -6.05 6.95
C GLU A 157 8.26 -7.47 7.47
N VAL A 158 8.15 -8.48 6.61
CA VAL A 158 8.32 -9.90 7.00
C VAL A 158 9.77 -10.21 7.33
N MET A 159 10.72 -9.65 6.57
CA MET A 159 12.14 -9.76 6.88
C MET A 159 12.47 -9.17 8.26
N ALA A 160 11.92 -8.00 8.57
CA ALA A 160 12.08 -7.35 9.87
C ALA A 160 11.44 -8.17 11.01
N ILE A 161 10.21 -8.73 10.81
CA ILE A 161 9.56 -9.58 11.80
C ILE A 161 10.41 -10.84 12.07
N LYS A 162 10.87 -11.49 10.99
CA LYS A 162 11.71 -12.69 11.09
C LYS A 162 13.01 -12.40 11.82
N ALA A 163 13.75 -11.37 11.44
CA ALA A 163 15.01 -10.99 12.08
C ALA A 163 14.83 -10.72 13.60
N ASN A 164 13.73 -10.10 14.00
CA ASN A 164 13.41 -9.90 15.41
C ASN A 164 13.13 -11.20 16.17
N ALA A 165 12.47 -12.18 15.54
CA ALA A 165 12.21 -13.48 16.15
C ALA A 165 13.48 -14.35 16.19
N ASP A 166 14.30 -14.31 15.12
CA ASP A 166 15.54 -15.08 14.99
C ASP A 166 16.58 -14.75 16.09
N LEU A 167 16.50 -13.57 16.72
CA LEU A 167 17.34 -13.24 17.89
C LEU A 167 17.10 -14.16 19.09
N TYR A 168 15.94 -14.82 19.14
CA TYR A 168 15.52 -15.61 20.31
C TYR A 168 15.27 -17.08 19.98
N SER A 169 15.15 -17.45 18.72
CA SER A 169 14.87 -18.84 18.31
C SER A 169 15.24 -19.08 16.85
N ASP A 170 15.81 -20.25 16.56
CA ASP A 170 16.04 -20.75 15.20
C ASP A 170 14.78 -21.43 14.60
N LYS A 171 13.68 -21.48 15.36
CA LYS A 171 12.42 -22.12 14.99
C LYS A 171 11.46 -21.10 14.38
N VAL A 172 11.86 -20.51 13.25
CA VAL A 172 11.07 -19.49 12.54
C VAL A 172 10.90 -19.90 11.08
N ALA A 173 9.65 -19.95 10.62
CA ALA A 173 9.31 -20.16 9.22
C ALA A 173 8.46 -19.00 8.69
N VAL A 174 8.55 -18.74 7.39
CA VAL A 174 7.72 -17.79 6.67
C VAL A 174 6.99 -18.53 5.56
N ALA A 175 5.67 -18.36 5.47
CA ALA A 175 4.88 -19.02 4.43
C ALA A 175 3.57 -18.29 4.17
N THR A 176 3.11 -18.38 2.93
CA THR A 176 1.75 -18.01 2.50
C THR A 176 0.98 -19.20 1.94
N THR A 177 1.68 -20.28 1.64
CA THR A 177 1.14 -21.53 1.07
C THR A 177 1.59 -22.74 1.87
N ILE A 178 0.98 -23.90 1.60
CA ILE A 178 1.35 -25.17 2.24
C ILE A 178 2.74 -25.62 1.78
N GLU A 179 3.02 -25.47 0.51
CA GLU A 179 4.29 -25.88 -0.12
C GLU A 179 5.49 -25.15 0.52
N GLU A 180 5.30 -23.89 0.92
CA GLU A 180 6.32 -23.13 1.64
C GLU A 180 6.53 -23.62 3.08
N LEU A 181 5.54 -24.29 3.69
CA LEU A 181 5.63 -24.89 5.03
C LEU A 181 6.17 -26.32 5.03
N GLU A 182 5.99 -27.07 3.94
CA GLU A 182 6.41 -28.49 3.88
C GLU A 182 7.86 -28.73 4.34
N PRO A 183 8.86 -27.91 3.99
CA PRO A 183 10.24 -28.09 4.46
C PRO A 183 10.38 -28.03 5.99
N PHE A 184 9.42 -27.42 6.68
CA PHE A 184 9.41 -27.26 8.14
C PHE A 184 8.50 -28.27 8.85
N ALA A 185 7.71 -29.07 8.13
CA ALA A 185 6.64 -29.91 8.68
C ALA A 185 7.14 -30.88 9.77
N GLU A 186 8.25 -31.59 9.54
CA GLU A 186 8.81 -32.52 10.52
C GLU A 186 9.34 -31.83 11.78
N ARG A 187 9.96 -30.65 11.62
CA ARG A 187 10.39 -29.82 12.76
C ARG A 187 9.19 -29.32 13.58
N ILE A 188 8.11 -28.90 12.90
CA ILE A 188 6.86 -28.45 13.53
C ILE A 188 6.21 -29.61 14.31
N LYS A 189 6.08 -30.81 13.70
CA LYS A 189 5.53 -31.99 14.36
C LYS A 189 6.31 -32.39 15.61
N ALA A 190 7.64 -32.37 15.53
CA ALA A 190 8.52 -32.68 16.65
C ALA A 190 8.40 -31.66 17.78
N HIS A 191 8.28 -30.38 17.45
CA HIS A 191 8.18 -29.28 18.42
C HIS A 191 6.81 -29.19 19.09
N LYS A 192 5.73 -29.51 18.40
CA LYS A 192 4.33 -29.60 18.84
C LYS A 192 3.61 -28.29 19.15
N LYS A 193 4.32 -27.21 19.47
CA LYS A 193 3.77 -25.87 19.76
C LYS A 193 4.08 -24.90 18.64
N VAL A 194 3.07 -24.33 18.02
CA VAL A 194 3.21 -23.37 16.93
C VAL A 194 2.56 -22.06 17.30
N GLY A 195 3.29 -20.95 17.10
CA GLY A 195 2.76 -19.61 17.22
C GLY A 195 2.70 -18.93 15.85
N VAL A 196 1.56 -18.38 15.50
CA VAL A 196 1.32 -17.76 14.20
C VAL A 196 1.18 -16.25 14.34
N VAL A 197 1.93 -15.50 13.55
CA VAL A 197 1.73 -14.05 13.32
C VAL A 197 1.53 -13.81 11.82
N VAL A 198 0.96 -12.65 11.46
CA VAL A 198 0.56 -12.37 10.08
C VAL A 198 1.13 -11.01 9.66
N GLN A 199 1.69 -10.91 8.48
CA GLN A 199 2.04 -9.63 7.84
C GLN A 199 0.82 -8.71 7.85
N THR A 200 1.00 -7.45 8.24
CA THR A 200 -0.11 -6.49 8.48
C THR A 200 -1.02 -6.27 7.26
N THR A 201 -0.52 -6.50 6.06
CA THR A 201 -1.24 -6.28 4.78
C THR A 201 -1.71 -7.58 4.12
N GLN A 202 -1.63 -8.72 4.81
CA GLN A 202 -1.96 -10.03 4.25
C GLN A 202 -3.48 -10.25 4.17
N MET A 203 -3.88 -11.28 3.43
CA MET A 203 -5.26 -11.74 3.32
C MET A 203 -5.62 -12.74 4.42
N VAL A 204 -6.84 -12.66 4.93
CA VAL A 204 -7.38 -13.65 5.90
C VAL A 204 -7.41 -15.07 5.28
N SER A 205 -7.59 -15.20 3.97
CA SER A 205 -7.55 -16.50 3.27
C SER A 205 -6.20 -17.19 3.40
N SER A 206 -5.09 -16.45 3.30
CA SER A 206 -3.74 -17.00 3.48
C SER A 206 -3.52 -17.46 4.93
N LEU A 207 -4.00 -16.67 5.90
CA LEU A 207 -3.96 -17.08 7.31
C LEU A 207 -4.73 -18.39 7.52
N ASN A 208 -5.96 -18.48 7.02
CA ASN A 208 -6.80 -19.66 7.16
C ASN A 208 -6.18 -20.89 6.52
N LEU A 209 -5.59 -20.76 5.32
CA LEU A 209 -4.90 -21.83 4.63
C LEU A 209 -3.76 -22.41 5.49
N VAL A 210 -2.88 -21.54 5.98
CA VAL A 210 -1.73 -21.91 6.81
C VAL A 210 -2.18 -22.53 8.14
N VAL A 211 -3.15 -21.91 8.83
CA VAL A 211 -3.66 -22.42 10.12
C VAL A 211 -4.34 -23.78 9.96
N ASN A 212 -5.14 -23.99 8.92
CA ASN A 212 -5.78 -25.28 8.67
C ASN A 212 -4.73 -26.39 8.49
N TYR A 213 -3.66 -26.13 7.75
CA TYR A 213 -2.57 -27.08 7.61
C TYR A 213 -1.85 -27.34 8.94
N LEU A 214 -1.49 -26.28 9.69
CA LEU A 214 -0.81 -26.42 10.99
C LEU A 214 -1.62 -27.23 12.00
N ASN A 215 -2.94 -27.13 12.00
CA ASN A 215 -3.83 -27.92 12.85
C ASN A 215 -3.76 -29.44 12.55
N THR A 216 -3.26 -29.85 11.39
CA THR A 216 -3.09 -31.28 11.07
C THR A 216 -1.77 -31.85 11.57
N ILE A 217 -0.76 -31.00 11.86
CA ILE A 217 0.61 -31.44 12.17
C ILE A 217 1.10 -30.98 13.55
N ALA A 218 0.51 -29.97 14.17
CA ALA A 218 0.88 -29.48 15.49
C ALA A 218 -0.15 -29.90 16.55
N LYS A 219 0.28 -29.96 17.83
CA LYS A 219 -0.63 -30.24 18.96
C LYS A 219 -1.26 -28.97 19.53
N GLU A 220 -0.54 -27.85 19.43
CA GLU A 220 -0.97 -26.54 19.92
C GLU A 220 -0.69 -25.49 18.85
N VAL A 221 -1.70 -24.74 18.48
CA VAL A 221 -1.56 -23.61 17.53
C VAL A 221 -2.10 -22.35 18.19
N LEU A 222 -1.20 -21.41 18.53
CA LEU A 222 -1.55 -20.11 19.07
C LEU A 222 -1.52 -19.08 17.95
N ILE A 223 -2.66 -18.43 17.66
CA ILE A 223 -2.82 -17.54 16.52
C ILE A 223 -2.95 -16.10 16.99
N HIS A 224 -2.04 -15.25 16.54
CA HIS A 224 -2.18 -13.81 16.62
C HIS A 224 -2.53 -13.28 15.21
N ASN A 225 -3.81 -12.98 14.98
CA ASN A 225 -4.23 -12.29 13.76
C ASN A 225 -3.78 -10.83 13.84
N THR A 226 -2.62 -10.57 13.24
CA THR A 226 -1.96 -9.25 13.23
C THR A 226 -2.20 -8.45 11.95
N ILE A 227 -3.17 -8.87 11.12
CA ILE A 227 -3.65 -8.04 9.99
C ILE A 227 -4.15 -6.72 10.56
N CYS A 228 -3.62 -5.59 10.07
CA CYS A 228 -3.96 -4.29 10.63
C CYS A 228 -5.41 -3.90 10.32
N GLN A 229 -6.02 -3.13 11.23
CA GLN A 229 -7.39 -2.69 11.08
C GLN A 229 -7.62 -1.90 9.78
N SER A 230 -6.65 -1.06 9.39
CA SER A 230 -6.73 -0.31 8.12
C SER A 230 -6.85 -1.23 6.91
N THR A 231 -6.09 -2.33 6.89
CA THR A 231 -6.17 -3.35 5.82
C THR A 231 -7.52 -4.06 5.85
N ALA A 232 -7.96 -4.53 7.01
CA ALA A 232 -9.22 -5.25 7.16
C ALA A 232 -10.43 -4.40 6.73
N MET A 233 -10.50 -3.14 7.18
CA MET A 233 -11.59 -2.21 6.84
C MET A 233 -11.58 -1.87 5.35
N ARG A 234 -10.43 -1.60 4.76
CA ARG A 234 -10.27 -1.33 3.32
C ARG A 234 -10.73 -2.50 2.47
N GLN A 235 -10.31 -3.72 2.80
CA GLN A 235 -10.72 -4.92 2.06
C GLN A 235 -12.22 -5.17 2.18
N LYS A 236 -12.80 -5.00 3.36
CA LYS A 236 -14.23 -5.16 3.60
C LYS A 236 -15.05 -4.17 2.79
N GLU A 237 -14.77 -2.88 2.94
CA GLU A 237 -15.51 -1.80 2.24
C GLU A 237 -15.38 -1.91 0.73
N ALA A 238 -14.17 -2.22 0.22
CA ALA A 238 -13.96 -2.37 -1.22
C ALA A 238 -14.77 -3.53 -1.81
N LYS A 239 -14.93 -4.65 -1.07
CA LYS A 239 -15.80 -5.76 -1.47
C LYS A 239 -17.28 -5.34 -1.49
N GLU A 240 -17.75 -4.59 -0.49
CA GLU A 240 -19.11 -4.07 -0.42
C GLU A 240 -19.37 -3.13 -1.61
N LEU A 241 -18.44 -2.21 -1.89
CA LEU A 241 -18.52 -1.30 -3.03
C LEU A 241 -18.53 -2.03 -4.38
N ALA A 242 -17.74 -3.11 -4.50
CA ALA A 242 -17.67 -3.92 -5.73
C ALA A 242 -19.00 -4.60 -6.08
N GLN A 243 -19.86 -4.91 -5.08
CA GLN A 243 -21.18 -5.50 -5.31
C GLN A 243 -22.16 -4.52 -5.98
N GLU A 244 -21.92 -3.22 -5.83
CA GLU A 244 -22.74 -2.15 -6.40
C GLU A 244 -22.12 -1.53 -7.67
N SER A 245 -20.93 -2.01 -8.09
CA SER A 245 -20.12 -1.43 -9.16
C SER A 245 -19.97 -2.39 -10.34
N GLU A 246 -20.08 -1.85 -11.56
CA GLU A 246 -19.79 -2.57 -12.81
C GLU A 246 -18.28 -2.60 -13.11
N LEU A 247 -17.56 -1.60 -12.57
CA LEU A 247 -16.11 -1.48 -12.67
C LEU A 247 -15.54 -0.97 -11.35
N MET A 248 -14.51 -1.68 -10.85
CA MET A 248 -13.68 -1.17 -9.76
C MET A 248 -12.35 -0.66 -10.30
N VAL A 249 -12.00 0.56 -9.89
CA VAL A 249 -10.70 1.18 -10.15
C VAL A 249 -9.91 1.19 -8.85
N VAL A 250 -8.82 0.44 -8.84
CA VAL A 250 -7.88 0.35 -7.70
C VAL A 250 -6.67 1.20 -8.03
N VAL A 251 -6.39 2.21 -7.21
CA VAL A 251 -5.33 3.20 -7.46
C VAL A 251 -4.20 3.01 -6.45
N ASP A 252 -3.02 2.69 -6.87
CA ASP A 252 -1.74 2.71 -6.14
C ASP A 252 -0.62 2.06 -6.95
N SER A 253 0.59 2.14 -6.44
CA SER A 253 1.75 1.44 -7.01
C SER A 253 1.53 -0.08 -7.06
N LYS A 254 1.88 -0.68 -8.19
CA LYS A 254 1.87 -2.13 -8.40
C LYS A 254 2.90 -2.86 -7.53
N LYS A 255 3.86 -2.14 -6.94
CA LYS A 255 4.82 -2.66 -5.95
C LYS A 255 4.20 -2.80 -4.55
N SER A 256 3.05 -2.16 -4.28
CA SER A 256 2.36 -2.22 -2.99
C SER A 256 1.67 -3.58 -2.81
N ALA A 257 2.18 -4.40 -1.88
CA ALA A 257 1.58 -5.70 -1.55
C ALA A 257 0.12 -5.56 -1.10
N ASN A 258 -0.20 -4.53 -0.29
CA ASN A 258 -1.56 -4.25 0.16
C ASN A 258 -2.52 -4.03 -1.02
N THR A 259 -2.08 -3.25 -2.01
CA THR A 259 -2.94 -2.89 -3.14
C THR A 259 -3.06 -4.01 -4.15
N THR A 260 -1.99 -4.77 -4.37
CA THR A 260 -2.03 -5.98 -5.20
C THR A 260 -3.05 -6.98 -4.64
N HIS A 261 -3.02 -7.27 -3.33
CA HIS A 261 -4.00 -8.13 -2.67
C HIS A 261 -5.43 -7.57 -2.77
N LEU A 262 -5.59 -6.25 -2.61
CA LEU A 262 -6.89 -5.60 -2.77
C LEU A 262 -7.45 -5.79 -4.18
N ALA A 263 -6.64 -5.58 -5.21
CA ALA A 263 -7.03 -5.78 -6.61
C ALA A 263 -7.37 -7.24 -6.91
N GLU A 264 -6.60 -8.20 -6.37
CA GLU A 264 -6.88 -9.65 -6.50
C GLU A 264 -8.24 -10.02 -5.89
N ILE A 265 -8.53 -9.52 -4.70
CA ILE A 265 -9.83 -9.72 -4.04
C ILE A 265 -10.97 -9.20 -4.91
N LEU A 266 -10.83 -8.00 -5.46
CA LEU A 266 -11.89 -7.32 -6.21
C LEU A 266 -12.11 -7.93 -7.59
N LYS A 267 -11.10 -8.48 -8.25
CA LYS A 267 -11.22 -9.23 -9.50
C LYS A 267 -12.17 -10.43 -9.40
N ASN A 268 -12.31 -11.01 -8.20
CA ASN A 268 -13.26 -12.09 -7.94
C ASN A 268 -14.71 -11.59 -7.70
N CYS A 269 -14.90 -10.27 -7.56
CA CYS A 269 -16.21 -9.66 -7.28
C CYS A 269 -16.80 -9.01 -8.53
N THR A 270 -16.01 -8.24 -9.28
CA THR A 270 -16.45 -7.50 -10.47
C THR A 270 -15.26 -7.17 -11.37
N LYS A 271 -15.54 -6.62 -12.57
CA LYS A 271 -14.47 -6.12 -13.46
C LYS A 271 -13.61 -5.12 -12.69
N THR A 272 -12.30 -5.37 -12.63
CA THR A 272 -11.39 -4.57 -11.82
C THR A 272 -10.13 -4.23 -12.60
N ILE A 273 -9.75 -2.95 -12.57
CA ILE A 273 -8.46 -2.47 -13.06
C ILE A 273 -7.61 -1.96 -11.91
N HIS A 274 -6.30 -2.15 -12.02
CA HIS A 274 -5.31 -1.62 -11.09
C HIS A 274 -4.39 -0.69 -11.85
N ILE A 275 -4.39 0.58 -11.48
CA ILE A 275 -3.62 1.66 -12.10
C ILE A 275 -2.79 2.39 -11.05
N GLU A 276 -1.62 2.89 -11.43
CA GLU A 276 -0.78 3.68 -10.51
C GLU A 276 -1.24 5.14 -10.43
N ASN A 277 -1.70 5.69 -11.56
CA ASN A 277 -2.19 7.07 -11.64
C ASN A 277 -3.17 7.23 -12.82
N ASP A 278 -3.64 8.45 -13.02
CA ASP A 278 -4.60 8.80 -14.06
C ASP A 278 -4.08 8.56 -15.48
N SER A 279 -2.75 8.62 -15.74
CA SER A 279 -2.20 8.40 -17.09
C SER A 279 -2.39 6.97 -17.59
N GLU A 280 -2.47 5.97 -16.70
CA GLU A 280 -2.72 4.57 -17.03
C GLU A 280 -4.21 4.25 -17.28
N LEU A 281 -5.13 5.19 -17.03
CA LEU A 281 -6.55 4.98 -17.24
C LEU A 281 -6.88 5.03 -18.74
N ASP A 282 -7.24 3.86 -19.31
CA ASP A 282 -7.81 3.77 -20.65
C ASP A 282 -9.30 4.15 -20.61
N GLU A 283 -9.64 5.30 -21.20
CA GLU A 283 -11.02 5.79 -21.25
C GLU A 283 -11.97 4.86 -22.01
N ASN A 284 -11.46 4.01 -22.90
CA ASN A 284 -12.30 3.03 -23.60
C ASN A 284 -12.94 2.02 -22.63
N ILE A 285 -12.29 1.73 -21.52
CA ILE A 285 -12.82 0.80 -20.50
C ILE A 285 -14.04 1.35 -19.79
N LEU A 286 -14.22 2.68 -19.80
CA LEU A 286 -15.33 3.39 -19.16
C LEU A 286 -16.60 3.43 -20.03
N LYS A 287 -16.48 3.04 -21.32
CA LYS A 287 -17.63 3.05 -22.24
C LYS A 287 -18.69 2.05 -21.77
N ASN A 288 -19.93 2.50 -21.73
CA ASN A 288 -21.11 1.72 -21.29
C ASN A 288 -21.07 1.27 -19.81
N ILE A 289 -20.22 1.86 -18.99
CA ILE A 289 -20.19 1.64 -17.54
C ILE A 289 -20.96 2.77 -16.86
N THR A 290 -21.94 2.44 -16.04
CA THR A 290 -22.75 3.40 -15.28
C THR A 290 -22.23 3.55 -13.85
N ASN A 291 -21.95 2.44 -13.18
CA ASN A 291 -21.53 2.45 -11.76
C ASN A 291 -20.04 2.12 -11.64
N ILE A 292 -19.27 3.09 -11.19
CA ILE A 292 -17.81 2.96 -11.01
C ILE A 292 -17.49 3.11 -9.54
N GLY A 293 -16.89 2.07 -8.95
CA GLY A 293 -16.30 2.12 -7.62
C GLY A 293 -14.81 2.44 -7.70
N ILE A 294 -14.35 3.36 -6.86
CA ILE A 294 -12.93 3.71 -6.77
C ILE A 294 -12.44 3.37 -5.36
N THR A 295 -11.34 2.67 -5.27
CA THR A 295 -10.59 2.48 -4.04
C THR A 295 -9.11 2.72 -4.29
N ALA A 296 -8.35 2.95 -3.22
CA ALA A 296 -6.93 3.21 -3.34
C ALA A 296 -6.14 2.50 -2.24
N GLY A 297 -4.89 2.20 -2.52
CA GLY A 297 -3.98 1.61 -1.56
C GLY A 297 -3.66 2.51 -0.38
N ALA A 298 -3.03 1.92 0.64
CA ALA A 298 -2.64 2.63 1.87
C ALA A 298 -1.50 3.64 1.65
N SER A 299 -0.83 3.57 0.51
CA SER A 299 0.29 4.43 0.09
C SER A 299 -0.08 5.47 -0.96
N THR A 300 -1.36 5.59 -1.33
CA THR A 300 -1.83 6.53 -2.37
C THR A 300 -2.15 7.90 -1.79
N PRO A 301 -1.50 8.99 -2.22
CA PRO A 301 -1.87 10.35 -1.86
C PRO A 301 -3.26 10.74 -2.40
N GLN A 302 -3.98 11.59 -1.66
CA GLN A 302 -5.31 12.07 -2.09
C GLN A 302 -5.27 12.76 -3.46
N VAL A 303 -4.20 13.50 -3.76
CA VAL A 303 -4.04 14.20 -5.05
C VAL A 303 -4.07 13.24 -6.25
N ILE A 304 -3.53 12.03 -6.11
CA ILE A 304 -3.57 11.01 -7.17
C ILE A 304 -4.99 10.47 -7.35
N ILE A 305 -5.69 10.23 -6.25
CA ILE A 305 -7.09 9.78 -6.26
C ILE A 305 -7.97 10.82 -6.96
N ASP A 306 -7.78 12.09 -6.63
CA ASP A 306 -8.53 13.21 -7.21
C ASP A 306 -8.29 13.35 -8.72
N LYS A 307 -7.04 13.18 -9.18
CA LYS A 307 -6.70 13.16 -10.62
C LYS A 307 -7.43 12.05 -11.36
N VAL A 308 -7.45 10.83 -10.79
CA VAL A 308 -8.17 9.68 -11.38
C VAL A 308 -9.67 9.98 -11.45
N ILE A 309 -10.27 10.49 -10.36
CA ILE A 309 -11.69 10.86 -10.32
C ILE A 309 -12.00 11.92 -11.38
N ASN A 310 -11.18 12.96 -11.49
CA ASN A 310 -11.38 14.03 -12.46
C ASN A 310 -11.29 13.52 -13.89
N LYS A 311 -10.33 12.65 -14.19
CA LYS A 311 -10.22 12.02 -15.51
C LYS A 311 -11.44 11.17 -15.85
N ILE A 312 -11.95 10.37 -14.91
CA ILE A 312 -13.19 9.60 -15.12
C ILE A 312 -14.38 10.52 -15.40
N LYS A 313 -14.47 11.66 -14.73
CA LYS A 313 -15.52 12.67 -14.96
C LYS A 313 -15.38 13.44 -16.28
N GLY A 314 -14.36 13.15 -17.09
CA GLY A 314 -14.07 13.86 -18.33
C GLY A 314 -13.51 15.28 -18.11
N GLY A 315 -12.94 15.54 -16.92
CA GLY A 315 -12.18 16.75 -16.62
C GLY A 315 -10.78 16.66 -17.24
N ILE A 316 -10.37 17.73 -17.93
CA ILE A 316 -9.00 17.94 -18.44
C ILE A 316 -8.12 18.40 -17.27
#